data_5943ebdef3db3e66d89c80241158d53c
#
_entry.id   5943ebdef3db3e66d89c80241158d53c
#
_cell.length_a   1.000
_cell.length_b   1.000
_cell.length_c   1.000
_cell.angle_alpha   90.00
_cell.angle_beta   90.00
_cell.angle_gamma   90.00
#
_symmetry.space_group_name_H-M   'P 1'
#
loop_
_entity.id
_entity.type
_entity.pdbx_description
1 polymer ?
#
loop_
_entity_poly.entity_id
_entity_poly.type
_entity_poly.pdbx_seq_one_letter_code
_entity_poly.pdbx_strand_id
1 'polypeptide(L)'
;MAYLGQVQTNPTAIERPADLTADWLTETIGAGRVADFTVERIGTGQMSECYRIGLTYAGGDDGPKSVVLKVAATDPMSRQTGLALGLYEREVRFYSDVAPGLGGPIAGCYHASYDPETGVFALLLDDAAPAAVGDEIRGATLAEARLAL
;
A
#
# COMPACT_ATOMS: atom_id res chain seq x y z
N MET A 1 2.05 21.42 20.64
CA MET A 1 1.56 20.13 21.16
C MET A 1 2.15 19.03 20.29
N ALA A 2 3.04 18.24 20.85
CA ALA A 2 3.74 17.22 20.12
C ALA A 2 2.81 16.02 19.88
N TYR A 3 2.51 15.71 18.62
CA TYR A 3 2.02 14.40 18.24
C TYR A 3 3.20 13.42 18.34
N LEU A 4 3.35 12.81 19.50
CA LEU A 4 4.15 11.61 19.64
C LEU A 4 3.37 10.50 18.94
N GLY A 5 3.74 10.22 17.68
CA GLY A 5 3.31 9.03 16.98
C GLY A 5 3.73 7.82 17.80
N GLN A 6 2.77 7.21 18.47
CA GLN A 6 2.97 5.92 19.09
C GLN A 6 3.23 4.94 17.95
N VAL A 7 4.44 4.37 17.93
CA VAL A 7 4.71 3.12 17.21
C VAL A 7 3.75 2.10 17.81
N GLN A 8 2.62 1.89 17.17
CA GLN A 8 1.74 0.79 17.52
C GLN A 8 2.46 -0.49 17.10
N THR A 9 2.99 -1.18 18.04
CA THR A 9 3.37 -2.59 17.89
C THR A 9 2.07 -3.38 17.71
N ASN A 10 1.56 -3.40 16.49
CA ASN A 10 0.46 -4.27 16.13
C ASN A 10 1.00 -5.70 16.16
N PRO A 11 0.39 -6.65 16.89
CA PRO A 11 0.94 -7.97 17.13
C PRO A 11 1.08 -8.86 15.90
N THR A 12 0.65 -8.41 14.75
CA THR A 12 0.77 -9.17 13.49
C THR A 12 1.40 -8.29 12.42
N ALA A 13 2.69 -8.51 12.17
CA ALA A 13 3.36 -7.91 11.03
C ALA A 13 2.73 -8.46 9.74
N ILE A 14 2.30 -7.57 8.84
CA ILE A 14 1.81 -7.95 7.52
C ILE A 14 3.02 -8.10 6.59
N GLU A 15 3.39 -9.30 6.29
CA GLU A 15 4.47 -9.62 5.34
C GLU A 15 3.91 -10.09 3.99
N ARG A 16 2.75 -10.74 4.02
CA ARG A 16 2.08 -11.33 2.86
C ARG A 16 0.57 -11.09 2.90
N PRO A 17 -0.13 -11.21 1.78
CA PRO A 17 -1.60 -11.17 1.79
C PRO A 17 -2.25 -12.20 2.71
N ALA A 18 -1.60 -13.34 2.94
CA ALA A 18 -2.09 -14.38 3.84
C ALA A 18 -2.14 -13.96 5.32
N ASP A 19 -1.44 -12.90 5.69
CA ASP A 19 -1.45 -12.36 7.04
C ASP A 19 -2.65 -11.41 7.29
N LEU A 20 -3.36 -11.03 6.23
CA LEU A 20 -4.53 -10.17 6.33
C LEU A 20 -5.69 -10.90 7.01
N THR A 21 -6.39 -10.18 7.88
CA THR A 21 -7.66 -10.61 8.46
C THR A 21 -8.72 -9.53 8.28
N ALA A 22 -9.99 -9.93 8.28
CA ALA A 22 -11.10 -8.98 8.20
C ALA A 22 -11.11 -8.00 9.38
N ASP A 23 -10.69 -8.45 10.56
CA ASP A 23 -10.59 -7.61 11.75
C ASP A 23 -9.48 -6.57 11.59
N TRP A 24 -8.29 -6.98 11.12
CA TRP A 24 -7.19 -6.05 10.86
C TRP A 24 -7.56 -5.00 9.81
N LEU A 25 -8.22 -5.41 8.71
CA LEU A 25 -8.70 -4.49 7.68
C LEU A 25 -9.75 -3.52 8.23
N THR A 26 -10.66 -4.01 9.08
CA THR A 26 -11.67 -3.17 9.74
C THR A 26 -11.03 -2.08 10.58
N GLU A 27 -10.07 -2.44 11.43
CA GLU A 27 -9.38 -1.50 12.32
C GLU A 27 -8.51 -0.51 11.52
N THR A 28 -7.80 -1.01 10.51
CA THR A 28 -6.84 -0.21 9.72
C THR A 28 -7.54 0.78 8.81
N ILE A 29 -8.62 0.38 8.14
CA ILE A 29 -9.36 1.25 7.21
C ILE A 29 -10.28 2.22 7.97
N GLY A 30 -10.92 1.75 9.04
CA GLY A 30 -11.75 2.58 9.90
C GLY A 30 -13.04 3.12 9.28
N ALA A 31 -13.49 2.56 8.17
CA ALA A 31 -14.67 3.04 7.43
C ALA A 31 -15.92 2.18 7.62
N GLY A 32 -15.81 1.03 8.28
CA GLY A 32 -16.90 0.08 8.49
C GLY A 32 -16.34 -1.32 8.74
N ARG A 33 -17.20 -2.22 9.19
CA ARG A 33 -16.79 -3.60 9.46
C ARG A 33 -16.62 -4.38 8.16
N VAL A 34 -15.40 -4.79 7.86
CA VAL A 34 -15.10 -5.72 6.77
C VAL A 34 -15.60 -7.11 7.14
N ALA A 35 -16.53 -7.64 6.36
CA ALA A 35 -17.09 -8.99 6.55
C ALA A 35 -16.31 -10.04 5.78
N ASP A 36 -15.82 -9.69 4.59
CA ASP A 36 -15.04 -10.57 3.72
C ASP A 36 -14.15 -9.75 2.80
N PHE A 37 -13.11 -10.37 2.23
CA PHE A 37 -12.23 -9.73 1.27
C PHE A 37 -11.67 -10.73 0.26
N THR A 38 -11.31 -10.23 -0.91
CA THR A 38 -10.64 -10.97 -1.98
C THR A 38 -9.23 -10.44 -2.19
N VAL A 39 -8.34 -11.26 -2.71
CA VAL A 39 -6.95 -10.90 -2.99
C VAL A 39 -6.64 -11.19 -4.46
N GLU A 40 -6.20 -10.17 -5.17
CA GLU A 40 -5.77 -10.27 -6.57
C GLU A 40 -4.38 -9.65 -6.73
N ARG A 41 -3.42 -10.40 -7.27
CA ARG A 41 -2.10 -9.81 -7.58
C ARG A 41 -2.22 -8.87 -8.78
N ILE A 42 -1.70 -7.66 -8.63
CA ILE A 42 -1.71 -6.63 -9.67
C ILE A 42 -0.29 -6.11 -9.93
N GLY A 43 -0.09 -5.57 -11.15
CA GLY A 43 1.18 -4.96 -11.55
C GLY A 43 2.30 -5.97 -11.77
N THR A 44 3.45 -5.46 -12.20
CA THR A 44 4.65 -6.22 -12.56
C THR A 44 5.89 -5.74 -11.78
N GLY A 45 5.67 -5.16 -10.60
CA GLY A 45 6.75 -4.64 -9.77
C GLY A 45 7.83 -5.69 -9.49
N GLN A 46 9.09 -5.30 -9.64
CA GLN A 46 10.23 -6.22 -9.45
C GLN A 46 10.70 -6.26 -7.99
N MET A 47 10.80 -5.12 -7.33
CA MET A 47 11.31 -5.02 -5.95
C MET A 47 10.22 -5.18 -4.89
N SER A 48 8.96 -5.07 -5.29
CA SER A 48 7.78 -5.21 -4.43
C SER A 48 6.65 -5.87 -5.20
N GLU A 49 5.71 -6.43 -4.47
CA GLU A 49 4.50 -7.04 -5.00
C GLU A 49 3.28 -6.24 -4.53
N CYS A 50 2.36 -5.99 -5.45
CA CYS A 50 1.11 -5.30 -5.17
C CYS A 50 -0.08 -6.25 -5.31
N TYR A 51 -1.02 -6.12 -4.41
CA TYR A 51 -2.25 -6.90 -4.38
C TYR A 51 -3.45 -5.99 -4.20
N ARG A 52 -4.43 -6.11 -5.06
CA ARG A 52 -5.75 -5.49 -4.86
C ARG A 52 -6.52 -6.32 -3.86
N ILE A 53 -6.98 -5.67 -2.82
CA ILE A 53 -7.83 -6.27 -1.78
C ILE A 53 -9.23 -5.73 -2.00
N GLY A 54 -10.11 -6.55 -2.55
CA GLY A 54 -11.53 -6.22 -2.72
C GLY A 54 -12.25 -6.40 -1.39
N LEU A 55 -13.05 -5.43 -0.98
CA LEU A 55 -13.65 -5.36 0.35
C LEU A 55 -15.17 -5.53 0.28
N THR A 56 -15.71 -6.34 1.17
CA THR A 56 -17.16 -6.49 1.41
C THR A 56 -17.46 -6.10 2.85
N TYR A 57 -18.36 -5.14 3.05
CA TYR A 57 -18.73 -4.64 4.37
C TYR A 57 -20.02 -5.28 4.88
N ALA A 58 -20.10 -5.52 6.19
CA ALA A 58 -21.27 -6.13 6.82
C ALA A 58 -22.52 -5.23 6.78
N GLY A 59 -22.33 -3.89 6.75
CA GLY A 59 -23.40 -2.89 6.74
C GLY A 59 -23.72 -2.31 5.35
N GLY A 60 -23.08 -2.77 4.28
CA GLY A 60 -23.22 -2.22 2.93
C GLY A 60 -21.98 -1.42 2.49
N ASP A 61 -22.17 -0.35 1.73
CA ASP A 61 -21.06 0.45 1.14
C ASP A 61 -20.55 1.51 2.13
N ASP A 62 -19.89 1.08 3.21
CA ASP A 62 -19.43 1.99 4.27
C ASP A 62 -18.02 2.55 4.03
N GLY A 63 -17.28 2.08 3.01
CA GLY A 63 -15.91 2.47 2.76
C GLY A 63 -15.43 2.22 1.32
N PRO A 64 -14.10 2.24 1.09
CA PRO A 64 -13.54 1.96 -0.21
C PRO A 64 -13.90 0.53 -0.66
N LYS A 65 -14.21 0.36 -1.95
CA LYS A 65 -14.52 -0.97 -2.53
C LYS A 65 -13.30 -1.86 -2.63
N SER A 66 -12.13 -1.25 -2.76
CA SER A 66 -10.84 -1.94 -2.78
C SER A 66 -9.74 -1.03 -2.27
N VAL A 67 -8.68 -1.66 -1.79
CA VAL A 67 -7.41 -1.02 -1.41
C VAL A 67 -6.26 -1.82 -2.00
N VAL A 68 -5.06 -1.25 -2.02
CA VAL A 68 -3.87 -1.93 -2.54
C VAL A 68 -2.91 -2.22 -1.39
N LEU A 69 -2.62 -3.49 -1.18
CA LEU A 69 -1.52 -3.94 -0.33
C LEU A 69 -0.24 -4.01 -1.15
N LYS A 70 0.81 -3.35 -0.68
CA LYS A 70 2.16 -3.44 -1.25
C LYS A 70 3.11 -4.03 -0.21
N VAL A 71 3.83 -5.07 -0.58
CA VAL A 71 4.78 -5.79 0.27
C VAL A 71 6.10 -6.04 -0.46
N ALA A 72 7.14 -6.42 0.27
CA ALA A 72 8.42 -6.77 -0.33
C ALA A 72 8.30 -7.96 -1.29
N ALA A 73 9.12 -7.98 -2.33
CA ALA A 73 9.14 -9.07 -3.29
C ALA A 73 9.40 -10.43 -2.63
N THR A 74 8.75 -11.47 -3.15
CA THR A 74 8.99 -12.85 -2.73
C THR A 74 10.33 -13.37 -3.23
N ASP A 75 10.75 -12.91 -4.42
CA ASP A 75 12.06 -13.27 -4.97
C ASP A 75 13.19 -12.76 -4.07
N PRO A 76 14.08 -13.65 -3.58
CA PRO A 76 15.11 -13.28 -2.61
C PRO A 76 16.08 -12.22 -3.13
N MET A 77 16.45 -12.27 -4.42
CA MET A 77 17.37 -11.31 -5.01
C MET A 77 16.76 -9.93 -5.16
N SER A 78 15.53 -9.86 -5.62
CA SER A 78 14.76 -8.63 -5.72
C SER A 78 14.54 -8.00 -4.33
N ARG A 79 14.19 -8.82 -3.33
CA ARG A 79 14.05 -8.37 -1.94
C ARG A 79 15.36 -7.83 -1.38
N GLN A 80 16.46 -8.55 -1.56
CA GLN A 80 17.79 -8.11 -1.10
C GLN A 80 18.20 -6.80 -1.77
N THR A 81 17.95 -6.64 -3.05
CA THR A 81 18.22 -5.41 -3.79
C THR A 81 17.39 -4.25 -3.23
N GLY A 82 16.10 -4.47 -3.00
CA GLY A 82 15.21 -3.48 -2.39
C GLY A 82 15.69 -3.02 -1.02
N LEU A 83 16.15 -3.94 -0.18
CA LEU A 83 16.74 -3.66 1.13
C LEU A 83 18.06 -2.88 1.01
N ALA A 84 18.99 -3.35 0.18
CA ALA A 84 20.29 -2.74 0.00
C ALA A 84 20.21 -1.29 -0.53
N LEU A 85 19.22 -1.00 -1.37
CA LEU A 85 18.95 0.34 -1.88
C LEU A 85 18.08 1.19 -0.95
N GLY A 86 17.59 0.65 0.16
CA GLY A 86 16.72 1.34 1.11
C GLY A 86 15.36 1.74 0.52
N LEU A 87 14.85 1.00 -0.46
CA LEU A 87 13.63 1.37 -1.18
C LEU A 87 12.40 1.30 -0.27
N TYR A 88 12.30 0.25 0.53
CA TYR A 88 11.15 0.02 1.41
C TYR A 88 11.04 1.07 2.51
N GLU A 89 12.16 1.37 3.18
CA GLU A 89 12.21 2.40 4.21
C GLU A 89 11.83 3.78 3.66
N ARG A 90 12.38 4.14 2.49
CA ARG A 90 12.08 5.44 1.85
C ARG A 90 10.62 5.58 1.49
N GLU A 91 10.01 4.51 0.99
CA GLU A 91 8.60 4.53 0.61
C GLU A 91 7.70 4.66 1.84
N VAL A 92 7.99 3.92 2.92
CA VAL A 92 7.26 4.07 4.18
C VAL A 92 7.41 5.49 4.73
N ARG A 93 8.63 6.03 4.77
CA ARG A 93 8.86 7.40 5.22
C ARG A 93 8.16 8.45 4.36
N PHE A 94 8.07 8.21 3.05
CA PHE A 94 7.31 9.10 2.18
C PHE A 94 5.85 9.17 2.61
N TYR A 95 5.20 8.03 2.81
CA TYR A 95 3.79 8.00 3.22
C TYR A 95 3.55 8.43 4.67
N SER A 96 4.51 8.21 5.56
CA SER A 96 4.39 8.60 6.97
C SER A 96 4.71 10.08 7.21
N ASP A 97 5.77 10.59 6.59
CA ASP A 97 6.37 11.86 6.98
C ASP A 97 6.13 12.98 5.95
N VAL A 98 5.98 12.63 4.67
CA VAL A 98 5.94 13.60 3.56
C VAL A 98 4.54 13.73 2.97
N ALA A 99 3.92 12.63 2.57
CA ALA A 99 2.63 12.62 1.88
C ALA A 99 1.51 13.36 2.63
N PRO A 100 1.39 13.27 3.98
CA PRO A 100 0.35 13.99 4.71
C PRO A 100 0.42 15.51 4.58
N GLY A 101 1.61 16.07 4.32
CA GLY A 101 1.82 17.50 4.12
C GLY A 101 1.75 17.95 2.65
N LEU A 102 1.67 17.03 1.72
CA LEU A 102 1.58 17.32 0.29
C LEU A 102 0.11 17.34 -0.14
N GLY A 103 -0.27 18.33 -0.91
CA GLY A 103 -1.50 18.28 -1.68
C GLY A 103 -1.27 17.55 -3.01
N GLY A 104 -2.34 17.15 -3.68
CA GLY A 104 -2.27 16.61 -5.03
C GLY A 104 -2.68 15.14 -5.15
N PRO A 105 -2.48 14.52 -6.32
CA PRO A 105 -2.97 13.19 -6.64
C PRO A 105 -2.06 12.08 -6.06
N ILE A 106 -1.92 12.07 -4.73
CA ILE A 106 -1.17 11.03 -4.00
C ILE A 106 -2.19 10.06 -3.42
N ALA A 107 -1.95 8.76 -3.57
CA ALA A 107 -2.79 7.73 -2.95
C ALA A 107 -2.81 7.92 -1.43
N GLY A 108 -3.99 7.88 -0.83
CA GLY A 108 -4.12 7.84 0.63
C GLY A 108 -3.47 6.58 1.18
N CYS A 109 -2.93 6.67 2.38
CA CYS A 109 -2.25 5.57 3.05
C CYS A 109 -2.95 5.23 4.36
N TYR A 110 -3.48 4.02 4.45
CA TYR A 110 -4.13 3.48 5.65
C TYR A 110 -3.13 2.86 6.62
N HIS A 111 -2.05 2.28 6.09
CA HIS A 111 -1.02 1.62 6.88
C HIS A 111 0.34 1.73 6.18
N ALA A 112 1.38 2.03 6.97
CA ALA A 112 2.76 2.03 6.51
C ALA A 112 3.65 1.45 7.61
N SER A 113 4.38 0.39 7.32
CA SER A 113 5.30 -0.24 8.26
C SER A 113 6.56 -0.76 7.58
N TYR A 114 7.67 -0.64 8.29
CA TYR A 114 8.97 -1.20 7.91
C TYR A 114 9.72 -1.63 9.15
N ASP A 115 10.20 -2.85 9.14
CA ASP A 115 11.08 -3.38 10.19
C ASP A 115 12.50 -3.51 9.63
N PRO A 116 13.45 -2.71 10.11
CA PRO A 116 14.83 -2.75 9.63
C PRO A 116 15.58 -4.03 10.00
N GLU A 117 15.13 -4.77 11.02
CA GLU A 117 15.79 -6.01 11.45
C GLU A 117 15.41 -7.19 10.55
N THR A 118 14.16 -7.27 10.18
CA THR A 118 13.61 -8.37 9.36
C THR A 118 13.44 -8.02 7.90
N GLY A 119 13.41 -6.72 7.57
CA GLY A 119 13.10 -6.21 6.23
C GLY A 119 11.63 -6.40 5.85
N VAL A 120 10.76 -6.66 6.82
CA VAL A 120 9.31 -6.71 6.60
C VAL A 120 8.82 -5.30 6.28
N PHE A 121 8.08 -5.19 5.20
CA PHE A 121 7.58 -3.94 4.63
C PHE A 121 6.14 -4.12 4.19
N ALA A 122 5.28 -3.22 4.59
CA ALA A 122 3.88 -3.21 4.14
C ALA A 122 3.33 -1.77 4.03
N LEU A 123 2.63 -1.52 2.95
CA LEU A 123 1.78 -0.36 2.75
C LEU A 123 0.37 -0.81 2.41
N LEU A 124 -0.64 -0.18 2.99
CA LEU A 124 -2.03 -0.30 2.56
C LEU A 124 -2.48 1.07 2.02
N LEU A 125 -2.75 1.12 0.74
CA LEU A 125 -2.98 2.36 -0.01
C LEU A 125 -4.37 2.39 -0.63
N ASP A 126 -4.84 3.59 -0.98
CA ASP A 126 -5.99 3.74 -1.87
C ASP A 126 -5.77 3.00 -3.19
N ASP A 127 -6.84 2.40 -3.72
CA ASP A 127 -6.85 1.84 -5.06
C ASP A 127 -7.22 2.92 -6.08
N ALA A 128 -6.33 3.17 -7.02
CA ALA A 128 -6.57 4.13 -8.09
C ALA A 128 -7.54 3.62 -9.18
N ALA A 129 -8.04 2.39 -9.08
CA ALA A 129 -9.05 1.87 -10.01
C ALA A 129 -10.27 2.82 -10.09
N PRO A 130 -10.84 3.05 -11.26
CA PRO A 130 -10.65 2.35 -12.54
C PRO A 130 -9.53 2.91 -13.44
N ALA A 131 -8.58 3.67 -12.90
CA ALA A 131 -7.46 4.18 -13.68
C ALA A 131 -6.67 3.04 -14.33
N ALA A 132 -6.31 3.20 -15.60
CA ALA A 132 -5.50 2.25 -16.33
C ALA A 132 -4.02 2.41 -15.99
N VAL A 133 -3.33 1.29 -15.83
CA VAL A 133 -1.86 1.30 -15.68
C VAL A 133 -1.21 1.72 -16.99
N GLY A 134 -0.27 2.66 -16.93
CA GLY A 134 0.54 3.06 -18.08
C GLY A 134 1.45 1.91 -18.55
N ASP A 135 1.84 1.98 -19.80
CA ASP A 135 2.79 1.05 -20.43
C ASP A 135 4.13 1.76 -20.63
N GLU A 136 5.16 1.32 -19.92
CA GLU A 136 6.49 1.94 -19.94
C GLU A 136 7.14 1.85 -21.34
N ILE A 137 6.84 0.79 -22.11
CA ILE A 137 7.39 0.59 -23.46
C ILE A 137 6.71 1.53 -24.46
N ARG A 138 5.39 1.64 -24.37
CA ARG A 138 4.61 2.58 -25.21
C ARG A 138 4.93 4.03 -24.85
N GLY A 139 5.23 4.30 -23.58
CA GLY A 139 5.40 5.62 -23.02
C GLY A 139 4.08 6.39 -22.93
N ALA A 140 4.20 7.70 -22.70
CA ALA A 140 3.07 8.62 -22.59
C ALA A 140 3.04 9.55 -23.81
N THR A 141 1.85 9.91 -24.25
CA THR A 141 1.66 11.00 -25.21
C THR A 141 1.96 12.35 -24.55
N LEU A 142 2.21 13.38 -25.37
CA LEU A 142 2.42 14.73 -24.85
C LEU A 142 1.22 15.25 -24.05
N ALA A 143 0.00 14.85 -24.44
CA ALA A 143 -1.22 15.21 -23.73
C ALA A 143 -1.28 14.54 -22.36
N GLU A 144 -0.98 13.23 -22.26
CA GLU A 144 -0.90 12.48 -20.99
C GLU A 144 0.20 13.05 -20.09
N ALA A 145 1.39 13.35 -20.62
CA ALA A 145 2.47 13.93 -19.84
C ALA A 145 2.11 15.31 -19.26
N ARG A 146 1.34 16.14 -19.99
CA ARG A 146 0.88 17.44 -19.49
C ARG A 146 -0.12 17.34 -18.35
N LEU A 147 -0.86 16.24 -18.23
CA LEU A 147 -1.78 16.00 -17.12
C LEU A 147 -1.06 15.65 -15.81
N ALA A 148 0.21 15.25 -15.89
CA ALA A 148 1.02 14.89 -14.72
C ALA A 148 1.82 16.08 -14.13
N LEU A 149 1.78 17.24 -14.78
CA LEU A 149 2.42 18.49 -14.36
C LEU A 149 1.44 19.45 -13.69
#